data_534e101c90767dcfff3dbb4e405964f4
#
_entry.id   534e101c90767dcfff3dbb4e405964f4
#
_cell.length_a   1.000
_cell.length_b   1.000
_cell.length_c   1.000
_cell.angle_alpha   90.00
_cell.angle_beta   90.00
_cell.angle_gamma   90.00
#
_symmetry.space_group_name_H-M   'P 1'
#
loop_
_entity.id
_entity.type
_entity.pdbx_description
1 polymer ?
#
loop_
_entity_poly.entity_id
_entity_poly.type
_entity_poly.pdbx_seq_one_letter_code
_entity_poly.pdbx_strand_id
1 'polypeptide(L)'
;MKTLKRFIHYYAPYRAIFFLDLLCATVISAIDLAYPQILRTLTNTLFTKSSSTILSALIPIAIGLFLMYVLQSLCKYYVSCQGHMMGARMERDMRQQLFDHYEQLSFSYYDQHNSGQMMSKLVSDLFDISEFAHHGPENLFISIVKIVGSFVFLFLINWRLAIPLAVLVVCMFFFSLKQNRRMQQTFLENRRKIGDVNASLQDTLAGIRVVQSFANEDIERKKFYKSNHDFRKSKDDNYRCMGSFMSWNLFFQGMMYLTTLVFGGFLISKGLMNVGDLAMYALYIGIFISPIQILVELTEMMQKGLSGFRRFLDVMDTKPEIEDAKDATPLTNVQGFVSYENVSFHYSDDDTPVLSDVSFQIEAGKSIALVGPSGSGKTTICSLLPRFYDVTEGRITIDGKDVRSLTLNSLRNQIGLVQQDVYLFCGTVRENIAYGKPDATMDEIIDAAKKANIHDFIKELPDGYDTFVGERGTRLSGGQKQRCACARALVNEPRLLLADEPTGAL
;
A
#
# COMPACT_ATOMS: atom_id res chain seq x y z
N MET A 1 -18.16 11.38 -3.69
CA MET A 1 -19.16 10.31 -3.78
C MET A 1 -18.76 9.13 -4.69
N LYS A 2 -18.20 9.35 -5.90
CA LYS A 2 -17.78 8.25 -6.81
C LYS A 2 -16.73 7.32 -6.17
N THR A 3 -15.69 7.87 -5.54
CA THR A 3 -14.63 7.10 -4.87
C THR A 3 -15.16 6.18 -3.76
N LEU A 4 -16.03 6.69 -2.89
CA LEU A 4 -16.61 5.91 -1.79
C LEU A 4 -17.51 4.77 -2.31
N LYS A 5 -18.27 5.02 -3.39
CA LYS A 5 -19.10 3.98 -4.02
C LYS A 5 -18.23 2.85 -4.60
N ARG A 6 -17.10 3.18 -5.24
CA ARG A 6 -16.15 2.19 -5.74
C ARG A 6 -15.49 1.42 -4.59
N PHE A 7 -15.14 2.12 -3.49
CA PHE A 7 -14.59 1.48 -2.31
C PHE A 7 -15.56 0.45 -1.70
N ILE A 8 -16.84 0.80 -1.54
CA ILE A 8 -17.87 -0.10 -1.03
C ILE A 8 -18.03 -1.35 -1.92
N HIS A 9 -17.77 -1.25 -3.21
CA HIS A 9 -17.87 -2.40 -4.13
C HIS A 9 -16.86 -3.52 -3.77
N TYR A 10 -15.71 -3.19 -3.21
CA TYR A 10 -14.72 -4.18 -2.77
C TYR A 10 -15.17 -5.05 -1.60
N TYR A 11 -16.23 -4.65 -0.87
CA TYR A 11 -16.84 -5.52 0.14
C TYR A 11 -17.77 -6.59 -0.46
N ALA A 12 -18.12 -6.50 -1.73
CA ALA A 12 -19.09 -7.41 -2.33
C ALA A 12 -18.79 -8.92 -2.15
N PRO A 13 -17.53 -9.38 -2.28
CA PRO A 13 -17.19 -10.78 -2.03
C PRO A 13 -17.23 -11.17 -0.53
N TYR A 14 -17.15 -10.18 0.37
CA TYR A 14 -16.97 -10.38 1.82
C TYR A 14 -18.20 -9.98 2.64
N ARG A 15 -19.35 -9.73 1.98
CA ARG A 15 -20.57 -9.21 2.64
C ARG A 15 -20.98 -10.02 3.87
N ALA A 16 -20.96 -11.35 3.78
CA ALA A 16 -21.37 -12.19 4.89
C ALA A 16 -20.47 -12.01 6.12
N ILE A 17 -19.15 -11.95 5.92
CA ILE A 17 -18.17 -11.72 7.00
C ILE A 17 -18.39 -10.34 7.61
N PHE A 18 -18.54 -9.32 6.78
CA PHE A 18 -18.76 -7.92 7.21
C PHE A 18 -20.03 -7.74 8.03
N PHE A 19 -21.17 -8.29 7.58
CA PHE A 19 -22.41 -8.17 8.35
C PHE A 19 -22.41 -8.98 9.64
N LEU A 20 -21.77 -10.15 9.64
CA LEU A 20 -21.62 -10.94 10.86
C LEU A 20 -20.68 -10.27 11.86
N ASP A 21 -19.65 -9.59 11.38
CA ASP A 21 -18.74 -8.75 12.18
C ASP A 21 -19.52 -7.63 12.88
N LEU A 22 -20.32 -6.88 12.14
CA LEU A 22 -21.18 -5.83 12.69
C LEU A 22 -22.24 -6.39 13.68
N LEU A 23 -22.76 -7.58 13.43
CA LEU A 23 -23.69 -8.26 14.36
C LEU A 23 -22.95 -8.59 15.67
N CYS A 24 -21.77 -9.19 15.60
CA CYS A 24 -20.95 -9.49 16.78
C CYS A 24 -20.59 -8.18 17.53
N ALA A 25 -20.22 -7.14 16.82
CA ALA A 25 -19.96 -5.80 17.39
C ALA A 25 -21.20 -5.22 18.10
N THR A 26 -22.40 -5.46 17.54
CA THR A 26 -23.67 -5.09 18.18
C THR A 26 -23.87 -5.85 19.49
N VAL A 27 -23.66 -7.16 19.50
CA VAL A 27 -23.79 -8.02 20.70
C VAL A 27 -22.81 -7.57 21.77
N ILE A 28 -21.54 -7.33 21.43
CA ILE A 28 -20.52 -6.83 22.35
C ILE A 28 -20.98 -5.50 22.98
N SER A 29 -21.42 -4.55 22.15
CA SER A 29 -21.85 -3.23 22.60
C SER A 29 -23.11 -3.30 23.47
N ALA A 30 -24.05 -4.17 23.14
CA ALA A 30 -25.26 -4.40 23.92
C ALA A 30 -24.94 -4.97 25.32
N ILE A 31 -24.01 -5.93 25.41
CA ILE A 31 -23.54 -6.49 26.68
C ILE A 31 -22.85 -5.42 27.52
N ASP A 32 -21.95 -4.61 26.92
CA ASP A 32 -21.29 -3.50 27.63
C ASP A 32 -22.30 -2.49 28.19
N LEU A 33 -23.35 -2.18 27.44
CA LEU A 33 -24.41 -1.26 27.87
C LEU A 33 -25.36 -1.87 28.90
N ALA A 34 -25.58 -3.20 28.86
CA ALA A 34 -26.47 -3.89 29.79
C ALA A 34 -25.84 -4.06 31.18
N TYR A 35 -24.53 -4.22 31.29
CA TYR A 35 -23.84 -4.47 32.55
C TYR A 35 -24.10 -3.41 33.63
N PRO A 36 -24.00 -2.09 33.34
CA PRO A 36 -24.35 -1.05 34.35
C PRO A 36 -25.81 -1.12 34.76
N GLN A 37 -26.75 -1.47 33.88
CA GLN A 37 -28.16 -1.62 34.21
C GLN A 37 -28.42 -2.81 35.15
N ILE A 38 -27.73 -3.91 34.92
CA ILE A 38 -27.78 -5.10 35.81
C ILE A 38 -27.29 -4.66 37.20
N LEU A 39 -26.13 -4.01 37.28
CA LEU A 39 -25.58 -3.55 38.56
C LEU A 39 -26.53 -2.58 39.28
N ARG A 40 -27.13 -1.63 38.55
CA ARG A 40 -28.16 -0.72 39.10
C ARG A 40 -29.33 -1.47 39.70
N THR A 41 -29.86 -2.46 38.98
CA THR A 41 -30.98 -3.28 39.44
C THR A 41 -30.62 -4.07 40.70
N LEU A 42 -29.43 -4.66 40.72
CA LEU A 42 -28.93 -5.39 41.88
C LEU A 42 -28.81 -4.48 43.10
N THR A 43 -28.19 -3.29 42.94
CA THR A 43 -27.92 -2.36 44.02
C THR A 43 -29.22 -1.72 44.58
N ASN A 44 -30.11 -1.30 43.68
CA ASN A 44 -31.31 -0.57 44.09
C ASN A 44 -32.46 -1.46 44.51
N THR A 45 -32.50 -2.73 44.09
CA THR A 45 -33.66 -3.62 44.37
C THR A 45 -33.30 -4.91 45.06
N LEU A 46 -32.26 -5.67 44.65
CA LEU A 46 -31.92 -6.95 45.19
C LEU A 46 -31.21 -6.80 46.56
N PHE A 47 -30.19 -5.99 46.64
CA PHE A 47 -29.37 -5.84 47.86
C PHE A 47 -30.06 -5.13 48.99
N THR A 48 -31.28 -4.61 48.79
CA THR A 48 -32.15 -4.06 49.82
C THR A 48 -33.11 -5.12 50.45
N LYS A 49 -33.11 -6.37 49.91
CA LYS A 49 -33.96 -7.47 50.38
C LYS A 49 -33.28 -8.28 51.49
N SER A 50 -34.00 -9.30 52.02
CA SER A 50 -33.47 -10.22 53.03
C SER A 50 -32.26 -11.01 52.50
N SER A 51 -31.34 -11.40 53.41
CA SER A 51 -30.13 -12.17 53.05
C SER A 51 -30.45 -13.47 52.34
N SER A 52 -31.53 -14.17 52.69
CA SER A 52 -31.96 -15.40 52.03
C SER A 52 -32.36 -15.16 50.56
N THR A 53 -33.06 -14.08 50.29
CA THR A 53 -33.44 -13.68 48.92
C THR A 53 -32.21 -13.28 48.09
N ILE A 54 -31.28 -12.56 48.69
CA ILE A 54 -30.02 -12.20 48.03
C ILE A 54 -29.23 -13.46 47.64
N LEU A 55 -29.00 -14.37 48.61
CA LEU A 55 -28.24 -15.58 48.37
C LEU A 55 -28.87 -16.50 47.30
N SER A 56 -30.20 -16.62 47.27
CA SER A 56 -30.88 -17.44 46.23
C SER A 56 -30.78 -16.85 44.83
N ALA A 57 -30.66 -15.52 44.70
CA ALA A 57 -30.54 -14.84 43.41
C ALA A 57 -29.11 -14.82 42.88
N LEU A 58 -28.06 -14.90 43.72
CA LEU A 58 -26.67 -14.76 43.29
C LEU A 58 -26.24 -15.81 42.30
N ILE A 59 -26.62 -17.07 42.47
CA ILE A 59 -26.21 -18.17 41.56
C ILE A 59 -26.80 -17.97 40.14
N PRO A 60 -28.12 -17.76 39.97
CA PRO A 60 -28.67 -17.49 38.64
C PRO A 60 -28.06 -16.27 37.95
N ILE A 61 -27.79 -15.18 38.71
CA ILE A 61 -27.17 -13.98 38.18
C ILE A 61 -25.73 -14.29 37.77
N ALA A 62 -24.94 -14.99 38.58
CA ALA A 62 -23.58 -15.38 38.25
C ALA A 62 -23.53 -16.22 36.96
N ILE A 63 -24.45 -17.18 36.80
CA ILE A 63 -24.57 -17.99 35.59
C ILE A 63 -24.92 -17.11 34.38
N GLY A 64 -25.89 -16.19 34.52
CA GLY A 64 -26.29 -15.29 33.46
C GLY A 64 -25.15 -14.40 33.02
N LEU A 65 -24.42 -13.77 33.94
CA LEU A 65 -23.25 -12.91 33.64
C LEU A 65 -22.12 -13.77 33.02
N PHE A 66 -21.88 -14.96 33.50
CA PHE A 66 -20.89 -15.87 32.92
C PHE A 66 -21.21 -16.17 31.46
N LEU A 67 -22.43 -16.52 31.13
CA LEU A 67 -22.88 -16.80 29.77
C LEU A 67 -22.77 -15.54 28.87
N MET A 68 -23.10 -14.38 29.41
CA MET A 68 -22.91 -13.10 28.69
C MET A 68 -21.43 -12.85 28.34
N TYR A 69 -20.51 -13.08 29.28
CA TYR A 69 -19.09 -12.89 29.02
C TYR A 69 -18.53 -13.95 28.06
N VAL A 70 -19.00 -15.20 28.13
CA VAL A 70 -18.66 -16.24 27.15
C VAL A 70 -19.09 -15.80 25.74
N LEU A 71 -20.34 -15.35 25.57
CA LEU A 71 -20.86 -14.87 24.31
C LEU A 71 -20.07 -13.64 23.81
N GLN A 72 -19.79 -12.68 24.70
CA GLN A 72 -18.98 -11.51 24.37
C GLN A 72 -17.57 -11.89 23.88
N SER A 73 -16.93 -12.86 24.57
CA SER A 73 -15.61 -13.34 24.21
C SER A 73 -15.61 -14.02 22.84
N LEU A 74 -16.61 -14.86 22.55
CA LEU A 74 -16.76 -15.49 21.24
C LEU A 74 -16.97 -14.44 20.13
N CYS A 75 -17.84 -13.47 20.36
CA CYS A 75 -18.05 -12.37 19.42
C CYS A 75 -16.76 -11.56 19.23
N LYS A 76 -16.03 -11.24 20.31
CA LYS A 76 -14.76 -10.51 20.22
C LYS A 76 -13.70 -11.30 19.46
N TYR A 77 -13.62 -12.61 19.68
CA TYR A 77 -12.75 -13.49 18.90
C TYR A 77 -13.09 -13.41 17.40
N TYR A 78 -14.39 -13.52 17.06
CA TYR A 78 -14.83 -13.43 15.66
C TYR A 78 -14.43 -12.09 15.03
N VAL A 79 -14.75 -10.96 15.65
CA VAL A 79 -14.43 -9.61 15.19
C VAL A 79 -12.92 -9.46 15.01
N SER A 80 -12.13 -9.82 16.03
CA SER A 80 -10.67 -9.68 15.95
C SER A 80 -10.02 -10.62 14.93
N CYS A 81 -10.58 -11.80 14.66
CA CYS A 81 -10.03 -12.76 13.73
C CYS A 81 -10.53 -12.52 12.29
N GLN A 82 -11.85 -12.56 12.10
CA GLN A 82 -12.45 -12.52 10.76
C GLN A 82 -12.45 -11.12 10.15
N GLY A 83 -12.55 -10.05 10.96
CA GLY A 83 -12.41 -8.67 10.51
C GLY A 83 -11.03 -8.42 9.88
N HIS A 84 -9.95 -8.76 10.61
CA HIS A 84 -8.58 -8.62 10.08
C HIS A 84 -8.31 -9.53 8.88
N MET A 85 -8.79 -10.79 8.92
CA MET A 85 -8.67 -11.69 7.77
C MET A 85 -9.42 -11.19 6.54
N MET A 86 -10.56 -10.52 6.71
CA MET A 86 -11.29 -9.86 5.62
C MET A 86 -10.45 -8.73 5.02
N GLY A 87 -9.88 -7.86 5.85
CA GLY A 87 -8.98 -6.79 5.42
C GLY A 87 -7.80 -7.34 4.61
N ALA A 88 -7.12 -8.36 5.13
CA ALA A 88 -5.97 -8.99 4.45
C ALA A 88 -6.35 -9.64 3.10
N ARG A 89 -7.55 -10.22 3.00
CA ARG A 89 -8.06 -10.79 1.73
C ARG A 89 -8.36 -9.68 0.72
N MET A 90 -8.98 -8.57 1.16
CA MET A 90 -9.19 -7.40 0.30
C MET A 90 -7.87 -6.82 -0.21
N GLU A 91 -6.88 -6.69 0.67
CA GLU A 91 -5.54 -6.21 0.33
C GLU A 91 -4.87 -7.11 -0.71
N ARG A 92 -4.94 -8.43 -0.52
CA ARG A 92 -4.43 -9.40 -1.51
C ARG A 92 -5.09 -9.22 -2.87
N ASP A 93 -6.43 -9.13 -2.91
CA ASP A 93 -7.17 -9.05 -4.17
C ASP A 93 -6.89 -7.72 -4.89
N MET A 94 -6.81 -6.61 -4.14
CA MET A 94 -6.44 -5.30 -4.69
C MET A 94 -4.98 -5.29 -5.17
N ARG A 95 -4.06 -5.92 -4.43
CA ARG A 95 -2.65 -6.02 -4.83
C ARG A 95 -2.50 -6.80 -6.12
N GLN A 96 -3.21 -7.93 -6.25
CA GLN A 96 -3.20 -8.72 -7.49
C GLN A 96 -3.75 -7.91 -8.66
N GLN A 97 -4.90 -7.26 -8.50
CA GLN A 97 -5.48 -6.42 -9.56
C GLN A 97 -4.54 -5.27 -9.98
N LEU A 98 -3.88 -4.63 -9.02
CA LEU A 98 -2.95 -3.54 -9.30
C LEU A 98 -1.70 -4.05 -10.02
N PHE A 99 -1.18 -5.20 -9.62
CA PHE A 99 -0.03 -5.82 -10.27
C PHE A 99 -0.37 -6.25 -11.70
N ASP A 100 -1.50 -6.95 -11.89
CA ASP A 100 -1.96 -7.37 -13.22
C ASP A 100 -2.17 -6.16 -14.15
N HIS A 101 -2.65 -5.04 -13.60
CA HIS A 101 -2.82 -3.81 -14.34
C HIS A 101 -1.48 -3.14 -14.71
N TYR A 102 -0.52 -3.12 -13.77
CA TYR A 102 0.83 -2.66 -14.08
C TYR A 102 1.45 -3.44 -15.24
N GLU A 103 1.33 -4.76 -15.26
CA GLU A 103 1.86 -5.59 -16.36
C GLU A 103 1.27 -5.23 -17.75
N GLN A 104 0.12 -4.57 -17.79
CA GLN A 104 -0.54 -4.14 -19.02
C GLN A 104 -0.18 -2.72 -19.45
N LEU A 105 0.37 -1.89 -18.55
CA LEU A 105 0.68 -0.50 -18.86
C LEU A 105 1.85 -0.39 -19.83
N SER A 106 1.80 0.67 -20.67
CA SER A 106 2.81 0.96 -21.70
C SER A 106 4.10 1.51 -21.09
N PHE A 107 5.21 1.41 -21.82
CA PHE A 107 6.52 1.90 -21.38
C PHE A 107 6.50 3.39 -21.02
N SER A 108 5.72 4.23 -21.71
CA SER A 108 5.52 5.65 -21.39
C SER A 108 5.08 5.90 -19.94
N TYR A 109 4.29 5.00 -19.36
CA TYR A 109 3.92 5.09 -17.94
C TYR A 109 5.14 4.88 -17.04
N TYR A 110 6.00 3.91 -17.34
CA TYR A 110 7.19 3.58 -16.55
C TYR A 110 8.28 4.65 -16.65
N ASP A 111 8.38 5.33 -17.80
CA ASP A 111 9.30 6.46 -17.99
C ASP A 111 8.95 7.65 -17.10
N GLN A 112 7.65 7.88 -16.88
CA GLN A 112 7.13 9.00 -16.08
C GLN A 112 7.04 8.69 -14.58
N HIS A 113 7.13 7.40 -14.18
CA HIS A 113 6.88 6.97 -12.81
C HIS A 113 8.07 6.20 -12.22
N ASN A 114 8.48 6.61 -11.02
CA ASN A 114 9.56 5.94 -10.30
C ASN A 114 9.07 4.61 -9.71
N SER A 115 9.87 3.55 -9.85
CA SER A 115 9.61 2.21 -9.29
C SER A 115 9.33 2.23 -7.78
N GLY A 116 10.01 3.09 -7.02
CA GLY A 116 9.75 3.27 -5.58
C GLY A 116 8.35 3.80 -5.27
N GLN A 117 7.80 4.67 -6.12
CA GLN A 117 6.42 5.15 -5.97
C GLN A 117 5.41 4.05 -6.28
N MET A 118 5.66 3.24 -7.32
CA MET A 118 4.83 2.09 -7.66
C MET A 118 4.83 1.04 -6.55
N MET A 119 6.00 0.72 -5.98
CA MET A 119 6.14 -0.15 -4.82
C MET A 119 5.38 0.38 -3.59
N SER A 120 5.44 1.68 -3.33
CA SER A 120 4.68 2.30 -2.23
C SER A 120 3.16 2.12 -2.40
N LYS A 121 2.65 2.21 -3.63
CA LYS A 121 1.22 1.96 -3.92
C LYS A 121 0.84 0.49 -3.69
N LEU A 122 1.71 -0.46 -4.07
CA LEU A 122 1.49 -1.91 -3.90
C LEU A 122 1.59 -2.39 -2.45
N VAL A 123 2.32 -1.68 -1.59
CA VAL A 123 2.59 -2.11 -0.21
C VAL A 123 1.92 -1.17 0.80
N SER A 124 2.38 0.08 0.87
CA SER A 124 1.95 1.00 1.95
C SER A 124 0.53 1.51 1.77
N ASP A 125 0.15 1.89 0.54
CA ASP A 125 -1.19 2.40 0.29
C ASP A 125 -2.25 1.30 0.47
N LEU A 126 -1.99 0.09 0.01
CA LEU A 126 -2.92 -1.04 0.19
C LEU A 126 -3.07 -1.44 1.65
N PHE A 127 -1.99 -1.37 2.44
CA PHE A 127 -2.08 -1.57 3.88
C PHE A 127 -2.98 -0.53 4.55
N ASP A 128 -2.78 0.78 4.26
CA ASP A 128 -3.63 1.84 4.81
C ASP A 128 -5.10 1.69 4.37
N ILE A 129 -5.35 1.22 3.15
CA ILE A 129 -6.70 0.92 2.64
C ILE A 129 -7.33 -0.24 3.40
N SER A 130 -6.60 -1.32 3.61
CA SER A 130 -7.03 -2.52 4.31
C SER A 130 -7.38 -2.23 5.78
N GLU A 131 -6.52 -1.48 6.48
CA GLU A 131 -6.76 -1.03 7.86
C GLU A 131 -8.05 -0.19 7.96
N PHE A 132 -8.24 0.76 7.04
CA PHE A 132 -9.47 1.53 6.99
C PHE A 132 -10.69 0.68 6.63
N ALA A 133 -10.52 -0.32 5.76
CA ALA A 133 -11.63 -1.15 5.31
C ALA A 133 -12.27 -1.97 6.43
N HIS A 134 -11.51 -2.52 7.37
CA HIS A 134 -12.10 -3.29 8.45
C HIS A 134 -12.31 -2.47 9.72
N HIS A 135 -11.33 -1.67 10.16
CA HIS A 135 -11.47 -0.87 11.37
C HIS A 135 -12.38 0.36 11.21
N GLY A 136 -12.45 0.94 10.00
CA GLY A 136 -13.22 2.15 9.77
C GLY A 136 -14.71 2.00 10.09
N PRO A 137 -15.44 1.13 9.39
CA PRO A 137 -16.86 0.91 9.63
C PRO A 137 -17.15 0.29 11.00
N GLU A 138 -16.34 -0.68 11.45
CA GLU A 138 -16.47 -1.33 12.75
C GLU A 138 -16.39 -0.33 13.90
N ASN A 139 -15.29 0.42 13.97
CA ASN A 139 -15.04 1.39 15.03
C ASN A 139 -16.06 2.53 15.04
N LEU A 140 -16.46 3.00 13.84
CA LEU A 140 -17.51 4.01 13.73
C LEU A 140 -18.83 3.49 14.30
N PHE A 141 -19.22 2.27 13.92
CA PHE A 141 -20.46 1.64 14.35
C PHE A 141 -20.46 1.40 15.88
N ILE A 142 -19.44 0.75 16.42
CA ILE A 142 -19.29 0.48 17.85
C ILE A 142 -19.32 1.79 18.66
N SER A 143 -18.58 2.81 18.20
CA SER A 143 -18.50 4.10 18.89
C SER A 143 -19.86 4.79 18.93
N ILE A 144 -20.58 4.83 17.84
CA ILE A 144 -21.93 5.41 17.78
C ILE A 144 -22.87 4.66 18.73
N VAL A 145 -22.91 3.32 18.65
CA VAL A 145 -23.80 2.50 19.50
C VAL A 145 -23.50 2.70 20.98
N LYS A 146 -22.23 2.68 21.38
CA LYS A 146 -21.83 2.87 22.80
C LYS A 146 -22.10 4.28 23.31
N ILE A 147 -21.78 5.32 22.54
CA ILE A 147 -22.02 6.71 22.95
C ILE A 147 -23.52 6.97 23.05
N VAL A 148 -24.26 6.71 21.98
CA VAL A 148 -25.71 6.97 21.94
C VAL A 148 -26.43 6.12 22.96
N GLY A 149 -26.14 4.81 23.03
CA GLY A 149 -26.74 3.90 24.02
C GLY A 149 -26.46 4.32 25.47
N SER A 150 -25.23 4.71 25.77
CA SER A 150 -24.90 5.23 27.12
C SER A 150 -25.73 6.47 27.46
N PHE A 151 -25.82 7.46 26.56
CA PHE A 151 -26.58 8.66 26.80
C PHE A 151 -28.08 8.41 26.87
N VAL A 152 -28.64 7.50 26.07
CA VAL A 152 -30.05 7.11 26.21
C VAL A 152 -30.33 6.60 27.63
N PHE A 153 -29.52 5.69 28.16
CA PHE A 153 -29.70 5.21 29.52
C PHE A 153 -29.47 6.28 30.58
N LEU A 154 -28.44 7.14 30.45
CA LEU A 154 -28.19 8.24 31.37
C LEU A 154 -29.37 9.22 31.42
N PHE A 155 -29.95 9.59 30.29
CA PHE A 155 -31.13 10.47 30.20
C PHE A 155 -32.37 9.83 30.80
N LEU A 156 -32.61 8.53 30.58
CA LEU A 156 -33.73 7.81 31.15
C LEU A 156 -33.68 7.70 32.68
N ILE A 157 -32.47 7.70 33.26
CA ILE A 157 -32.28 7.58 34.70
C ILE A 157 -32.43 8.95 35.37
N ASN A 158 -31.64 9.94 34.94
CA ASN A 158 -31.72 11.27 35.46
C ASN A 158 -31.23 12.31 34.46
N TRP A 159 -32.16 12.91 33.70
CA TRP A 159 -31.81 13.90 32.70
C TRP A 159 -31.03 15.11 33.22
N ARG A 160 -31.24 15.47 34.54
CA ARG A 160 -30.58 16.62 35.18
C ARG A 160 -29.07 16.41 35.26
N LEU A 161 -28.60 15.19 35.55
CA LEU A 161 -27.19 14.86 35.59
C LEU A 161 -26.65 14.54 34.18
N ALA A 162 -27.46 14.00 33.27
CA ALA A 162 -27.07 13.67 31.93
C ALA A 162 -26.69 14.89 31.06
N ILE A 163 -27.41 16.03 31.26
CA ILE A 163 -27.14 17.27 30.48
C ILE A 163 -25.73 17.81 30.71
N PRO A 164 -25.25 18.09 31.95
CA PRO A 164 -23.88 18.59 32.14
C PRO A 164 -22.83 17.61 31.65
N LEU A 165 -23.06 16.31 31.76
CA LEU A 165 -22.15 15.30 31.16
C LEU A 165 -22.13 15.37 29.62
N ALA A 166 -23.30 15.52 29.00
CA ALA A 166 -23.38 15.69 27.54
C ALA A 166 -22.61 16.94 27.08
N VAL A 167 -22.73 18.05 27.79
CA VAL A 167 -21.97 19.28 27.50
C VAL A 167 -20.47 19.03 27.63
N LEU A 168 -20.01 18.36 28.68
CA LEU A 168 -18.59 18.02 28.86
C LEU A 168 -18.06 17.10 27.74
N VAL A 169 -18.85 16.10 27.30
CA VAL A 169 -18.50 15.22 26.19
C VAL A 169 -18.39 15.99 24.88
N VAL A 170 -19.31 16.88 24.58
CA VAL A 170 -19.26 17.72 23.38
C VAL A 170 -18.04 18.65 23.45
N CYS A 171 -17.76 19.28 24.58
CA CYS A 171 -16.55 20.08 24.76
C CYS A 171 -15.27 19.24 24.55
N MET A 172 -15.22 18.06 25.19
CA MET A 172 -14.09 17.11 25.00
C MET A 172 -13.90 16.74 23.56
N PHE A 173 -14.97 16.38 22.84
CA PHE A 173 -14.91 15.97 21.45
C PHE A 173 -14.33 17.07 20.54
N PHE A 174 -14.87 18.29 20.61
CA PHE A 174 -14.37 19.41 19.80
C PHE A 174 -12.93 19.80 20.16
N PHE A 175 -12.60 19.78 21.44
CA PHE A 175 -11.23 20.03 21.89
C PHE A 175 -10.28 18.96 21.36
N SER A 176 -10.65 17.68 21.47
CA SER A 176 -9.85 16.55 20.97
C SER A 176 -9.67 16.62 19.46
N LEU A 177 -10.70 16.97 18.69
CA LEU A 177 -10.57 17.17 17.24
C LEU A 177 -9.57 18.30 16.89
N LYS A 178 -9.65 19.43 17.60
CA LYS A 178 -8.71 20.55 17.40
C LYS A 178 -7.27 20.15 17.69
N GLN A 179 -7.07 19.45 18.81
CA GLN A 179 -5.75 19.02 19.25
C GLN A 179 -5.18 17.91 18.35
N ASN A 180 -6.02 16.99 17.87
CA ASN A 180 -5.63 15.96 16.93
C ASN A 180 -5.13 16.55 15.59
N ARG A 181 -5.82 17.56 15.07
CA ARG A 181 -5.35 18.27 13.86
C ARG A 181 -3.96 18.87 14.05
N ARG A 182 -3.69 19.48 15.21
CA ARG A 182 -2.37 20.02 15.54
C ARG A 182 -1.32 18.91 15.66
N MET A 183 -1.68 17.80 16.29
CA MET A 183 -0.81 16.63 16.41
C MET A 183 -0.46 16.05 15.02
N GLN A 184 -1.42 15.95 14.11
CA GLN A 184 -1.17 15.51 12.73
C GLN A 184 -0.18 16.41 11.99
N GLN A 185 -0.26 17.73 12.17
CA GLN A 185 0.69 18.68 11.57
C GLN A 185 2.12 18.44 12.09
N THR A 186 2.27 18.25 13.40
CA THR A 186 3.59 17.96 13.98
C THR A 186 4.12 16.59 13.57
N PHE A 187 3.26 15.59 13.37
CA PHE A 187 3.64 14.29 12.79
C PHE A 187 4.13 14.38 11.35
N LEU A 188 3.47 15.18 10.51
CA LEU A 188 3.88 15.41 9.13
C LEU A 188 5.25 16.11 9.07
N GLU A 189 5.46 17.13 9.91
CA GLU A 189 6.76 17.79 9.98
C GLU A 189 7.86 16.84 10.47
N ASN A 190 7.55 16.00 11.45
CA ASN A 190 8.49 14.97 11.93
C ASN A 190 8.84 13.95 10.83
N ARG A 191 7.87 13.50 10.02
CA ARG A 191 8.11 12.65 8.85
C ARG A 191 8.98 13.33 7.81
N ARG A 192 8.78 14.63 7.56
CA ARG A 192 9.62 15.40 6.67
C ARG A 192 11.06 15.47 7.17
N LYS A 193 11.25 15.78 8.47
CA LYS A 193 12.58 15.89 9.07
C LYS A 193 13.35 14.56 9.10
N ILE A 194 12.69 13.43 9.35
CA ILE A 194 13.36 12.13 9.23
C ILE A 194 13.69 11.81 7.76
N GLY A 195 12.88 12.27 6.80
CA GLY A 195 13.21 12.20 5.38
C GLY A 195 14.51 12.96 5.04
N ASP A 196 14.67 14.18 5.57
CA ASP A 196 15.91 14.98 5.41
C ASP A 196 17.13 14.25 5.99
N VAL A 197 16.97 13.60 7.15
CA VAL A 197 18.04 12.76 7.78
C VAL A 197 18.39 11.57 6.89
N ASN A 198 17.39 10.84 6.39
CA ASN A 198 17.60 9.68 5.54
C ASN A 198 18.30 10.06 4.22
N ALA A 199 17.88 11.16 3.58
CA ALA A 199 18.52 11.66 2.37
C ALA A 199 20.00 12.01 2.62
N SER A 200 20.29 12.71 3.72
CA SER A 200 21.68 13.04 4.10
C SER A 200 22.53 11.79 4.36
N LEU A 201 21.95 10.78 5.04
CA LEU A 201 22.63 9.51 5.28
C LEU A 201 22.89 8.74 3.99
N GLN A 202 21.88 8.63 3.12
CA GLN A 202 21.99 7.92 1.86
C GLN A 202 23.07 8.54 0.97
N ASP A 203 23.11 9.88 0.87
CA ASP A 203 24.10 10.60 0.08
C ASP A 203 25.51 10.38 0.62
N THR A 204 25.72 10.57 1.93
CA THR A 204 27.02 10.38 2.57
C THR A 204 27.50 8.93 2.48
N LEU A 205 26.63 7.93 2.74
CA LEU A 205 27.01 6.52 2.72
C LEU A 205 27.24 6.00 1.30
N ALA A 206 26.44 6.43 0.33
CA ALA A 206 26.68 6.10 -1.08
C ALA A 206 27.98 6.70 -1.60
N GLY A 207 28.29 7.94 -1.17
CA GLY A 207 29.53 8.65 -1.50
C GLY A 207 30.70 8.41 -0.54
N ILE A 208 30.65 7.43 0.37
CA ILE A 208 31.63 7.28 1.47
C ILE A 208 33.09 7.20 0.99
N ARG A 209 33.33 6.54 -0.15
CA ARG A 209 34.67 6.48 -0.75
C ARG A 209 35.18 7.86 -1.15
N VAL A 210 34.31 8.74 -1.64
CA VAL A 210 34.65 10.12 -1.98
C VAL A 210 34.95 10.91 -0.72
N VAL A 211 34.08 10.82 0.28
CA VAL A 211 34.28 11.49 1.59
C VAL A 211 35.63 11.14 2.17
N GLN A 212 35.98 9.85 2.23
CA GLN A 212 37.26 9.37 2.77
C GLN A 212 38.45 9.73 1.89
N SER A 213 38.33 9.70 0.56
CA SER A 213 39.44 10.06 -0.33
C SER A 213 39.81 11.54 -0.25
N PHE A 214 38.89 12.40 0.15
CA PHE A 214 39.16 13.84 0.36
C PHE A 214 39.29 14.24 1.83
N ALA A 215 39.27 13.28 2.78
CA ALA A 215 39.31 13.51 4.23
C ALA A 215 38.28 14.57 4.72
N ASN A 216 37.05 14.51 4.18
CA ASN A 216 35.96 15.46 4.43
C ASN A 216 34.89 14.95 5.43
N GLU A 217 35.25 13.99 6.30
CA GLU A 217 34.37 13.39 7.31
C GLU A 217 33.77 14.44 8.25
N ASP A 218 34.52 15.48 8.62
CA ASP A 218 34.05 16.53 9.52
C ASP A 218 32.98 17.41 8.87
N ILE A 219 33.02 17.58 7.56
CA ILE A 219 31.97 18.32 6.82
C ILE A 219 30.66 17.51 6.88
N GLU A 220 30.74 16.22 6.58
CA GLU A 220 29.57 15.35 6.59
C GLU A 220 29.00 15.16 8.00
N ARG A 221 29.85 15.06 9.02
CA ARG A 221 29.41 15.04 10.44
C ARG A 221 28.62 16.30 10.82
N LYS A 222 29.06 17.48 10.37
CA LYS A 222 28.35 18.74 10.63
C LYS A 222 26.99 18.79 9.92
N LYS A 223 26.92 18.33 8.67
CA LYS A 223 25.64 18.24 7.92
C LYS A 223 24.67 17.30 8.63
N PHE A 224 25.13 16.11 8.97
CA PHE A 224 24.32 15.12 9.69
C PHE A 224 23.87 15.62 11.06
N TYR A 225 24.77 16.24 11.85
CA TYR A 225 24.42 16.82 13.14
C TYR A 225 23.28 17.83 13.03
N LYS A 226 23.30 18.69 12.01
CA LYS A 226 22.25 19.68 11.78
C LYS A 226 20.90 19.03 11.49
N SER A 227 20.84 18.13 10.52
CA SER A 227 19.59 17.45 10.15
C SER A 227 19.04 16.59 11.30
N ASN A 228 19.92 15.88 12.03
CA ASN A 228 19.53 15.09 13.20
C ASN A 228 19.05 15.97 14.37
N HIS A 229 19.64 17.15 14.57
CA HIS A 229 19.19 18.12 15.57
C HIS A 229 17.80 18.67 15.23
N ASP A 230 17.57 19.03 13.97
CA ASP A 230 16.27 19.53 13.49
C ASP A 230 15.18 18.45 13.62
N PHE A 231 15.51 17.20 13.30
CA PHE A 231 14.62 16.06 13.53
C PHE A 231 14.29 15.88 15.02
N ARG A 232 15.31 15.91 15.91
CA ARG A 232 15.07 15.83 17.36
C ARG A 232 14.11 16.92 17.83
N LYS A 233 14.31 18.17 17.40
CA LYS A 233 13.46 19.30 17.75
C LYS A 233 12.01 19.08 17.30
N SER A 234 11.80 18.60 16.06
CA SER A 234 10.45 18.29 15.55
C SER A 234 9.78 17.16 16.36
N LYS A 235 10.58 16.19 16.83
CA LYS A 235 10.12 15.10 17.68
C LYS A 235 9.72 15.59 19.09
N ASP A 236 10.48 16.51 19.65
CA ASP A 236 10.16 17.15 20.92
C ASP A 236 8.80 17.90 20.83
N ASP A 237 8.57 18.65 19.76
CA ASP A 237 7.33 19.37 19.53
C ASP A 237 6.13 18.42 19.34
N ASN A 238 6.35 17.30 18.65
CA ASN A 238 5.36 16.26 18.51
C ASN A 238 4.97 15.62 19.86
N TYR A 239 5.96 15.27 20.69
CA TYR A 239 5.70 14.71 22.02
C TYR A 239 5.02 15.70 22.96
N ARG A 240 5.35 17.01 22.89
CA ARG A 240 4.61 18.04 23.63
C ARG A 240 3.15 18.12 23.21
N CYS A 241 2.87 18.02 21.92
CA CYS A 241 1.51 18.02 21.41
C CYS A 241 0.75 16.76 21.85
N MET A 242 1.38 15.58 21.77
CA MET A 242 0.81 14.32 22.25
C MET A 242 0.54 14.34 23.76
N GLY A 243 1.50 14.80 24.56
CA GLY A 243 1.32 14.93 26.01
C GLY A 243 0.18 15.88 26.36
N SER A 244 0.06 17.01 25.65
CA SER A 244 -1.07 17.94 25.80
C SER A 244 -2.41 17.28 25.48
N PHE A 245 -2.49 16.53 24.37
CA PHE A 245 -3.70 15.79 23.97
C PHE A 245 -4.14 14.79 25.07
N MET A 246 -3.21 13.97 25.55
CA MET A 246 -3.48 12.97 26.58
C MET A 246 -3.91 13.63 27.91
N SER A 247 -3.20 14.68 28.34
CA SER A 247 -3.49 15.38 29.61
C SER A 247 -4.86 16.03 29.60
N TRP A 248 -5.25 16.68 28.51
CA TRP A 248 -6.57 17.29 28.40
C TRP A 248 -7.71 16.26 28.33
N ASN A 249 -7.52 15.14 27.66
CA ASN A 249 -8.51 14.06 27.66
C ASN A 249 -8.71 13.51 29.09
N LEU A 250 -7.61 13.30 29.84
CA LEU A 250 -7.66 12.88 31.24
C LEU A 250 -8.37 13.94 32.13
N PHE A 251 -8.11 15.23 31.89
CA PHE A 251 -8.78 16.32 32.61
C PHE A 251 -10.30 16.31 32.38
N PHE A 252 -10.76 16.22 31.14
CA PHE A 252 -12.20 16.12 30.84
C PHE A 252 -12.83 14.90 31.47
N GLN A 253 -12.15 13.76 31.44
CA GLN A 253 -12.60 12.54 32.13
C GLN A 253 -12.73 12.77 33.62
N GLY A 254 -11.75 13.38 34.26
CA GLY A 254 -11.80 13.75 35.70
C GLY A 254 -12.94 14.69 35.99
N MET A 255 -13.20 15.70 35.14
CA MET A 255 -14.34 16.62 35.31
C MET A 255 -15.68 15.91 35.19
N MET A 256 -15.82 14.88 34.33
CA MET A 256 -17.04 14.08 34.27
C MET A 256 -17.27 13.30 35.57
N TYR A 257 -16.23 12.65 36.10
CA TYR A 257 -16.32 11.97 37.40
C TYR A 257 -16.62 12.95 38.55
N LEU A 258 -15.96 14.12 38.60
CA LEU A 258 -16.21 15.16 39.57
C LEU A 258 -17.68 15.64 39.52
N THR A 259 -18.16 15.92 38.30
CA THR A 259 -19.55 16.35 38.09
C THR A 259 -20.53 15.27 38.56
N THR A 260 -20.25 14.01 38.26
CA THR A 260 -21.06 12.87 38.66
C THR A 260 -21.12 12.76 40.20
N LEU A 261 -19.98 12.82 40.86
CA LEU A 261 -19.91 12.71 42.32
C LEU A 261 -20.58 13.91 43.04
N VAL A 262 -20.22 15.13 42.67
CA VAL A 262 -20.69 16.34 43.36
C VAL A 262 -22.15 16.61 43.04
N PHE A 263 -22.51 16.71 41.78
CA PHE A 263 -23.89 17.02 41.39
C PHE A 263 -24.82 15.83 41.60
N GLY A 264 -24.34 14.59 41.35
CA GLY A 264 -25.07 13.36 41.68
C GLY A 264 -25.34 13.25 43.21
N GLY A 265 -24.31 13.53 44.03
CA GLY A 265 -24.50 13.60 45.51
C GLY A 265 -25.52 14.63 45.94
N PHE A 266 -25.51 15.80 45.29
CA PHE A 266 -26.56 16.83 45.51
C PHE A 266 -27.97 16.31 45.14
N LEU A 267 -28.10 15.62 44.01
CA LEU A 267 -29.39 15.03 43.60
C LEU A 267 -29.85 13.94 44.56
N ILE A 268 -28.94 13.13 45.08
CA ILE A 268 -29.24 12.13 46.13
C ILE A 268 -29.74 12.78 47.41
N SER A 269 -29.09 13.88 47.87
CA SER A 269 -29.53 14.63 49.06
C SER A 269 -30.94 15.24 48.92
N LYS A 270 -31.37 15.46 47.68
CA LYS A 270 -32.73 15.94 47.36
C LYS A 270 -33.73 14.79 47.13
N GLY A 271 -33.31 13.53 47.23
CA GLY A 271 -34.16 12.36 46.96
C GLY A 271 -34.51 12.17 45.49
N LEU A 272 -33.74 12.80 44.58
CA LEU A 272 -33.98 12.77 43.13
C LEU A 272 -33.17 11.70 42.40
N MET A 273 -32.29 10.95 43.11
CA MET A 273 -31.40 9.94 42.60
C MET A 273 -31.01 8.95 43.68
N ASN A 274 -30.75 7.68 43.33
CA ASN A 274 -30.29 6.66 44.25
C ASN A 274 -28.75 6.45 44.15
N VAL A 275 -28.17 5.84 45.19
CA VAL A 275 -26.72 5.55 45.22
C VAL A 275 -26.30 4.60 44.08
N GLY A 276 -27.14 3.60 43.78
CA GLY A 276 -26.88 2.71 42.66
C GLY A 276 -26.90 3.39 41.30
N ASP A 277 -27.66 4.44 41.14
CA ASP A 277 -27.67 5.28 39.92
C ASP A 277 -26.33 6.02 39.76
N LEU A 278 -25.72 6.49 40.84
CA LEU A 278 -24.42 7.16 40.84
C LEU A 278 -23.29 6.20 40.33
N ALA A 279 -23.27 4.97 40.87
CA ALA A 279 -22.31 3.95 40.43
C ALA A 279 -22.44 3.63 38.96
N MET A 280 -23.68 3.54 38.47
CA MET A 280 -23.96 3.29 37.07
C MET A 280 -23.48 4.46 36.18
N TYR A 281 -23.68 5.72 36.56
CA TYR A 281 -23.15 6.87 35.83
C TYR A 281 -21.63 6.78 35.68
N ALA A 282 -20.91 6.41 36.75
CA ALA A 282 -19.48 6.24 36.74
C ALA A 282 -19.05 5.14 35.74
N LEU A 283 -19.78 4.03 35.65
CA LEU A 283 -19.51 2.95 34.67
C LEU A 283 -19.75 3.41 33.22
N TYR A 284 -20.85 4.12 32.95
CA TYR A 284 -21.11 4.61 31.59
C TYR A 284 -20.06 5.61 31.12
N ILE A 285 -19.52 6.47 32.03
CA ILE A 285 -18.39 7.34 31.70
C ILE A 285 -17.23 6.49 31.14
N GLY A 286 -16.88 5.37 31.79
CA GLY A 286 -15.85 4.44 31.28
C GLY A 286 -16.17 3.85 29.90
N ILE A 287 -17.46 3.54 29.64
CA ILE A 287 -17.89 2.92 28.39
C ILE A 287 -17.81 3.87 27.20
N PHE A 288 -18.17 5.16 27.33
CA PHE A 288 -18.22 6.07 26.18
C PHE A 288 -16.93 6.88 25.95
N ILE A 289 -15.99 6.95 26.90
CA ILE A 289 -14.75 7.72 26.73
C ILE A 289 -13.86 7.13 25.65
N SER A 290 -13.58 5.83 25.68
CA SER A 290 -12.75 5.16 24.68
C SER A 290 -13.31 5.31 23.25
N PRO A 291 -14.61 5.09 22.99
CA PRO A 291 -15.23 5.41 21.71
C PRO A 291 -15.01 6.85 21.20
N ILE A 292 -15.00 7.85 22.07
CA ILE A 292 -14.74 9.24 21.67
C ILE A 292 -13.30 9.38 21.14
N GLN A 293 -12.34 8.77 21.81
CA GLN A 293 -10.93 8.76 21.36
C GLN A 293 -10.78 8.04 20.04
N ILE A 294 -11.40 6.87 19.89
CA ILE A 294 -11.41 6.08 18.64
C ILE A 294 -11.99 6.90 17.47
N LEU A 295 -13.08 7.65 17.68
CA LEU A 295 -13.65 8.51 16.63
C LEU A 295 -12.68 9.62 16.19
N VAL A 296 -11.87 10.14 17.08
CA VAL A 296 -10.85 11.13 16.76
C VAL A 296 -9.73 10.50 15.93
N GLU A 297 -9.25 9.31 16.31
CA GLU A 297 -8.21 8.56 15.58
C GLU A 297 -8.72 8.08 14.20
N LEU A 298 -9.99 7.71 14.12
CA LEU A 298 -10.63 7.30 12.87
C LEU A 298 -10.54 8.36 11.77
N THR A 299 -10.49 9.66 12.13
CA THR A 299 -10.34 10.73 11.13
C THR A 299 -9.02 10.63 10.37
N GLU A 300 -7.93 10.24 11.03
CA GLU A 300 -6.62 10.03 10.40
C GLU A 300 -6.62 8.78 9.53
N MET A 301 -7.10 7.67 10.07
CA MET A 301 -7.21 6.41 9.34
C MET A 301 -8.03 6.56 8.05
N MET A 302 -9.17 7.27 8.13
CA MET A 302 -10.02 7.57 6.98
C MET A 302 -9.29 8.43 5.94
N GLN A 303 -8.52 9.43 6.36
CA GLN A 303 -7.75 10.26 5.43
C GLN A 303 -6.67 9.45 4.71
N LYS A 304 -5.91 8.62 5.43
CA LYS A 304 -4.88 7.73 4.84
C LYS A 304 -5.50 6.71 3.90
N GLY A 305 -6.49 5.96 4.35
CA GLY A 305 -7.16 4.93 3.56
C GLY A 305 -7.82 5.48 2.30
N LEU A 306 -8.59 6.59 2.40
CA LEU A 306 -9.22 7.20 1.23
C LEU A 306 -8.21 7.86 0.28
N SER A 307 -7.10 8.41 0.80
CA SER A 307 -6.04 8.95 -0.05
C SER A 307 -5.28 7.85 -0.77
N GLY A 308 -4.93 6.76 -0.08
CA GLY A 308 -4.37 5.55 -0.69
C GLY A 308 -5.29 4.98 -1.77
N PHE A 309 -6.59 4.88 -1.48
CA PHE A 309 -7.57 4.38 -2.44
C PHE A 309 -7.73 5.29 -3.67
N ARG A 310 -7.58 6.61 -3.54
CA ARG A 310 -7.56 7.50 -4.72
C ARG A 310 -6.34 7.21 -5.59
N ARG A 311 -5.14 7.11 -5.01
CA ARG A 311 -3.92 6.76 -5.76
C ARG A 311 -3.99 5.38 -6.41
N PHE A 312 -4.63 4.42 -5.75
CA PHE A 312 -4.95 3.12 -6.34
C PHE A 312 -5.86 3.27 -7.56
N LEU A 313 -6.95 4.05 -7.45
CA LEU A 313 -7.87 4.30 -8.55
C LEU A 313 -7.21 5.07 -9.69
N ASP A 314 -6.33 6.03 -9.40
CA ASP A 314 -5.61 6.80 -10.42
C ASP A 314 -4.79 5.86 -11.32
N VAL A 315 -4.17 4.81 -10.75
CA VAL A 315 -3.49 3.80 -11.56
C VAL A 315 -4.48 2.93 -12.32
N MET A 316 -5.50 2.38 -11.64
CA MET A 316 -6.49 1.49 -12.26
C MET A 316 -7.31 2.17 -13.38
N ASP A 317 -7.44 3.49 -13.36
CA ASP A 317 -8.15 4.27 -14.37
C ASP A 317 -7.22 4.71 -15.53
N THR A 318 -5.90 4.51 -15.39
CA THR A 318 -4.92 4.75 -16.47
C THR A 318 -5.06 3.66 -17.52
N LYS A 319 -5.36 4.04 -18.74
CA LYS A 319 -5.46 3.07 -19.84
C LYS A 319 -4.09 2.82 -20.44
N PRO A 320 -3.76 1.58 -20.81
CA PRO A 320 -2.59 1.30 -21.62
C PRO A 320 -2.68 2.09 -22.94
N GLU A 321 -1.60 2.76 -23.33
CA GLU A 321 -1.54 3.48 -24.62
C GLU A 321 -1.40 2.51 -25.78
N ILE A 322 -0.83 1.34 -25.52
CA ILE A 322 -0.55 0.31 -26.53
C ILE A 322 -1.29 -0.97 -26.14
N GLU A 323 -2.27 -1.30 -26.96
CA GLU A 323 -3.07 -2.52 -26.86
C GLU A 323 -3.14 -3.21 -28.23
N ASP A 324 -3.49 -4.49 -28.21
CA ASP A 324 -3.81 -5.20 -29.46
C ASP A 324 -5.06 -4.59 -30.10
N ALA A 325 -4.96 -4.28 -31.40
CA ALA A 325 -6.13 -3.86 -32.15
C ALA A 325 -7.18 -4.98 -32.16
N LYS A 326 -8.46 -4.64 -32.27
CA LYS A 326 -9.57 -5.62 -32.24
C LYS A 326 -9.45 -6.68 -33.37
N ASP A 327 -8.83 -6.30 -34.46
CA ASP A 327 -8.57 -7.09 -35.67
C ASP A 327 -7.10 -7.50 -35.78
N ALA A 328 -6.31 -7.37 -34.72
CA ALA A 328 -4.91 -7.75 -34.71
C ALA A 328 -4.75 -9.24 -35.06
N THR A 329 -3.79 -9.51 -35.94
CA THR A 329 -3.49 -10.87 -36.41
C THR A 329 -2.15 -11.35 -35.87
N PRO A 330 -1.98 -12.64 -35.57
CA PRO A 330 -0.68 -13.14 -35.14
C PRO A 330 0.37 -13.08 -36.28
N LEU A 331 1.59 -12.72 -35.92
CA LEU A 331 2.73 -12.74 -36.81
C LEU A 331 3.27 -14.16 -36.90
N THR A 332 3.12 -14.79 -38.09
CA THR A 332 3.55 -16.16 -38.37
C THR A 332 4.42 -16.21 -39.61
N ASN A 333 5.29 -17.23 -39.72
CA ASN A 333 6.17 -17.50 -40.89
C ASN A 333 7.06 -16.31 -41.27
N VAL A 334 7.70 -15.71 -40.27
CA VAL A 334 8.51 -14.49 -40.42
C VAL A 334 9.73 -14.75 -41.28
N GLN A 335 9.87 -13.98 -42.38
CA GLN A 335 11.08 -13.98 -43.23
C GLN A 335 12.11 -12.99 -42.70
N GLY A 336 11.64 -11.89 -42.05
CA GLY A 336 12.48 -10.90 -41.41
C GLY A 336 12.82 -9.68 -42.29
N PHE A 337 11.97 -9.36 -43.27
CA PHE A 337 12.07 -8.10 -44.01
C PHE A 337 11.43 -6.97 -43.15
N VAL A 338 12.22 -5.98 -42.80
CA VAL A 338 11.75 -4.84 -41.97
C VAL A 338 11.83 -3.56 -42.78
N SER A 339 10.76 -2.73 -42.73
CA SER A 339 10.72 -1.42 -43.38
C SER A 339 10.25 -0.35 -42.42
N TYR A 340 11.01 0.74 -42.35
CA TYR A 340 10.61 2.00 -41.74
C TYR A 340 10.23 2.96 -42.84
N GLU A 341 9.02 3.53 -42.80
CA GLU A 341 8.48 4.36 -43.86
C GLU A 341 8.02 5.69 -43.29
N ASN A 342 8.76 6.78 -43.55
CA ASN A 342 8.53 8.16 -43.13
C ASN A 342 8.23 8.26 -41.63
N VAL A 343 9.03 7.55 -40.82
CA VAL A 343 8.81 7.43 -39.37
C VAL A 343 9.26 8.69 -38.66
N SER A 344 8.31 9.35 -37.98
CA SER A 344 8.57 10.41 -37.02
C SER A 344 8.11 9.98 -35.63
N PHE A 345 8.86 10.41 -34.62
CA PHE A 345 8.56 10.03 -33.22
C PHE A 345 9.07 11.08 -32.24
N HIS A 346 8.26 11.35 -31.19
CA HIS A 346 8.64 12.06 -29.98
C HIS A 346 8.10 11.33 -28.75
N TYR A 347 8.76 11.45 -27.60
CA TYR A 347 8.25 10.90 -26.34
C TYR A 347 7.10 11.76 -25.79
N SER A 348 6.20 11.15 -25.02
CA SER A 348 4.96 11.79 -24.55
C SER A 348 5.18 12.96 -23.58
N ASP A 349 6.36 13.09 -23.00
CA ASP A 349 6.74 14.15 -22.04
C ASP A 349 7.44 15.34 -22.69
N ASP A 350 7.83 15.24 -23.96
CA ASP A 350 8.52 16.31 -24.71
C ASP A 350 8.09 16.28 -26.18
N ASP A 351 7.58 17.40 -26.68
CA ASP A 351 7.22 17.58 -28.09
C ASP A 351 8.45 17.68 -29.03
N THR A 352 9.67 17.55 -28.49
CA THR A 352 10.89 17.61 -29.28
C THR A 352 11.01 16.35 -30.12
N PRO A 353 11.07 16.46 -31.47
CA PRO A 353 11.19 15.31 -32.35
C PRO A 353 12.51 14.56 -32.10
N VAL A 354 12.43 13.26 -31.78
CA VAL A 354 13.61 12.37 -31.67
C VAL A 354 13.93 11.73 -33.01
N LEU A 355 12.90 11.40 -33.78
CA LEU A 355 13.02 10.92 -35.15
C LEU A 355 12.16 11.81 -36.05
N SER A 356 12.67 12.17 -37.25
CA SER A 356 11.97 12.98 -38.24
C SER A 356 12.15 12.37 -39.61
N ASP A 357 11.05 11.90 -40.20
CA ASP A 357 10.96 11.36 -41.56
C ASP A 357 12.01 10.28 -41.89
N VAL A 358 12.22 9.33 -40.96
CA VAL A 358 13.21 8.28 -41.10
C VAL A 358 12.67 7.14 -41.97
N SER A 359 13.38 6.85 -43.09
CA SER A 359 13.00 5.75 -44.00
C SER A 359 14.21 4.88 -44.30
N PHE A 360 14.10 3.57 -44.07
CA PHE A 360 15.09 2.57 -44.46
C PHE A 360 14.48 1.17 -44.48
N GLN A 361 15.19 0.23 -45.10
CA GLN A 361 14.76 -1.17 -45.20
C GLN A 361 15.88 -2.09 -44.77
N ILE A 362 15.52 -3.24 -44.20
CA ILE A 362 16.42 -4.32 -43.83
C ILE A 362 15.93 -5.58 -44.56
N GLU A 363 16.74 -6.12 -45.45
CA GLU A 363 16.43 -7.35 -46.13
C GLU A 363 16.53 -8.56 -45.19
N ALA A 364 15.73 -9.58 -45.46
CA ALA A 364 15.75 -10.81 -44.70
C ALA A 364 17.16 -11.44 -44.67
N GLY A 365 17.60 -11.84 -43.48
CA GLY A 365 18.92 -12.44 -43.25
C GLY A 365 20.10 -11.46 -43.35
N LYS A 366 19.85 -10.17 -43.46
CA LYS A 366 20.89 -9.13 -43.41
C LYS A 366 21.02 -8.51 -42.06
N SER A 367 22.21 -7.98 -41.78
CA SER A 367 22.47 -7.19 -40.57
C SER A 367 22.78 -5.74 -40.96
N ILE A 368 22.27 -4.80 -40.22
CA ILE A 368 22.62 -3.37 -40.33
C ILE A 368 23.17 -2.86 -39.00
N ALA A 369 24.03 -1.85 -39.07
CA ALA A 369 24.48 -1.12 -37.92
C ALA A 369 23.98 0.33 -37.99
N LEU A 370 23.29 0.77 -36.97
CA LEU A 370 22.89 2.18 -36.80
C LEU A 370 24.04 2.93 -36.15
N VAL A 371 24.62 3.88 -36.87
CA VAL A 371 25.77 4.68 -36.40
C VAL A 371 25.39 6.15 -36.29
N GLY A 372 25.81 6.80 -35.22
CA GLY A 372 25.53 8.20 -34.98
C GLY A 372 25.94 8.63 -33.57
N PRO A 373 25.98 9.94 -33.31
CA PRO A 373 26.29 10.47 -31.98
C PRO A 373 25.28 10.02 -30.92
N SER A 374 25.63 10.20 -29.63
CA SER A 374 24.67 9.97 -28.55
C SER A 374 23.47 10.91 -28.72
N GLY A 375 22.27 10.41 -28.47
CA GLY A 375 21.01 11.17 -28.67
C GLY A 375 20.49 11.21 -30.11
N SER A 376 21.11 10.52 -31.08
CA SER A 376 20.62 10.48 -32.47
C SER A 376 19.42 9.55 -32.73
N GLY A 377 18.78 9.00 -31.71
CA GLY A 377 17.58 8.17 -31.83
C GLY A 377 17.82 6.69 -32.11
N LYS A 378 19.07 6.16 -31.99
CA LYS A 378 19.37 4.73 -32.23
C LYS A 378 18.58 3.79 -31.33
N THR A 379 18.60 4.03 -30.03
CA THR A 379 17.81 3.27 -29.03
C THR A 379 16.32 3.38 -29.29
N THR A 380 15.86 4.56 -29.71
CA THR A 380 14.44 4.79 -30.06
C THR A 380 14.02 3.92 -31.26
N ILE A 381 14.83 3.85 -32.31
CA ILE A 381 14.57 2.95 -33.45
C ILE A 381 14.42 1.49 -32.98
N CYS A 382 15.33 1.02 -32.12
CA CYS A 382 15.23 -0.32 -31.54
C CYS A 382 13.99 -0.54 -30.67
N SER A 383 13.48 0.51 -30.02
CA SER A 383 12.30 0.45 -29.13
C SER A 383 10.97 0.49 -29.88
N LEU A 384 10.93 1.07 -31.09
CA LEU A 384 9.73 1.17 -31.90
C LEU A 384 9.36 -0.14 -32.60
N LEU A 385 10.33 -0.98 -32.99
CA LEU A 385 10.05 -2.24 -33.71
C LEU A 385 9.29 -3.26 -32.85
N PRO A 386 9.61 -3.48 -31.56
CA PRO A 386 8.81 -4.32 -30.67
C PRO A 386 7.48 -3.69 -30.23
N ARG A 387 7.19 -2.50 -30.77
CA ARG A 387 6.03 -1.69 -30.39
C ARG A 387 5.98 -1.43 -28.88
N PHE A 388 7.09 -0.92 -28.31
CA PHE A 388 7.09 -0.36 -26.94
C PHE A 388 6.47 1.03 -26.93
N TYR A 389 6.54 1.71 -28.06
CA TYR A 389 5.87 2.98 -28.37
C TYR A 389 5.31 2.90 -29.79
N ASP A 390 4.24 3.60 -30.07
CA ASP A 390 3.72 3.77 -31.42
C ASP A 390 4.36 5.00 -32.09
N VAL A 391 4.62 4.94 -33.39
CA VAL A 391 5.14 6.07 -34.16
C VAL A 391 4.15 7.23 -34.20
N THR A 392 4.65 8.46 -34.17
CA THR A 392 3.80 9.66 -34.28
C THR A 392 3.30 9.82 -35.73
N GLU A 393 4.18 9.59 -36.71
CA GLU A 393 3.85 9.62 -38.14
C GLU A 393 4.57 8.46 -38.84
N GLY A 394 4.05 8.07 -40.01
CA GLY A 394 4.60 6.96 -40.77
C GLY A 394 4.18 5.60 -40.25
N ARG A 395 4.95 4.57 -40.62
CA ARG A 395 4.69 3.18 -40.20
C ARG A 395 5.97 2.34 -40.21
N ILE A 396 5.90 1.26 -39.41
CA ILE A 396 6.92 0.21 -39.37
C ILE A 396 6.27 -1.09 -39.81
N THR A 397 6.89 -1.81 -40.73
CA THR A 397 6.36 -3.08 -41.21
C THR A 397 7.35 -4.22 -41.04
N ILE A 398 6.83 -5.44 -40.80
CA ILE A 398 7.58 -6.69 -40.85
C ILE A 398 6.91 -7.57 -41.90
N ASP A 399 7.67 -7.98 -42.91
CA ASP A 399 7.17 -8.74 -44.07
C ASP A 399 5.94 -8.10 -44.74
N GLY A 400 5.93 -6.75 -44.81
CA GLY A 400 4.86 -5.92 -45.38
C GLY A 400 3.65 -5.72 -44.48
N LYS A 401 3.60 -6.25 -43.24
CA LYS A 401 2.53 -6.07 -42.28
C LYS A 401 2.91 -4.97 -41.30
N ASP A 402 2.03 -4.00 -41.09
CA ASP A 402 2.23 -2.95 -40.09
C ASP A 402 2.24 -3.55 -38.66
N VAL A 403 3.24 -3.21 -37.84
CA VAL A 403 3.39 -3.73 -36.49
C VAL A 403 2.17 -3.43 -35.59
N ARG A 404 1.40 -2.37 -35.90
CA ARG A 404 0.16 -2.00 -35.19
C ARG A 404 -1.02 -2.95 -35.48
N SER A 405 -0.95 -3.70 -36.61
CA SER A 405 -1.95 -4.70 -36.98
C SER A 405 -1.64 -6.10 -36.43
N LEU A 406 -0.54 -6.26 -35.71
CA LEU A 406 -0.09 -7.52 -35.17
C LEU A 406 -0.41 -7.64 -33.66
N THR A 407 -0.62 -8.87 -33.17
CA THR A 407 -0.72 -9.08 -31.74
C THR A 407 0.65 -8.90 -31.08
N LEU A 408 0.71 -8.15 -29.98
CA LEU A 408 1.97 -7.82 -29.27
C LEU A 408 2.76 -9.07 -28.88
N ASN A 409 2.05 -10.09 -28.41
CA ASN A 409 2.69 -11.35 -28.01
C ASN A 409 3.39 -12.02 -29.21
N SER A 410 2.70 -12.15 -30.35
CA SER A 410 3.30 -12.79 -31.55
C SER A 410 4.45 -11.96 -32.13
N LEU A 411 4.35 -10.64 -32.09
CA LEU A 411 5.41 -9.73 -32.54
C LEU A 411 6.67 -9.88 -31.68
N ARG A 412 6.52 -9.73 -30.36
CA ARG A 412 7.63 -9.74 -29.40
C ARG A 412 8.31 -11.11 -29.31
N ASN A 413 7.57 -12.21 -29.48
CA ASN A 413 8.14 -13.55 -29.53
C ASN A 413 9.06 -13.80 -30.74
N GLN A 414 8.97 -13.01 -31.80
CA GLN A 414 9.86 -13.10 -32.96
C GLN A 414 11.10 -12.23 -32.86
N ILE A 415 11.18 -11.41 -31.80
CA ILE A 415 12.23 -10.41 -31.59
C ILE A 415 13.06 -10.75 -30.36
N GLY A 416 14.34 -11.04 -30.54
CA GLY A 416 15.32 -11.06 -29.45
C GLY A 416 15.83 -9.64 -29.21
N LEU A 417 15.78 -9.17 -27.98
CA LEU A 417 16.25 -7.83 -27.60
C LEU A 417 17.40 -7.90 -26.61
N VAL A 418 18.51 -7.26 -26.94
CA VAL A 418 19.65 -7.02 -26.05
C VAL A 418 19.71 -5.52 -25.77
N GLN A 419 19.40 -5.13 -24.55
CA GLN A 419 19.38 -3.73 -24.12
C GLN A 419 20.78 -3.26 -23.72
N GLN A 420 21.03 -1.96 -23.86
CA GLN A 420 22.26 -1.31 -23.43
C GLN A 420 22.50 -1.51 -21.93
N ASP A 421 21.51 -1.20 -21.10
CA ASP A 421 21.53 -1.46 -19.66
C ASP A 421 20.97 -2.84 -19.34
N VAL A 422 21.86 -3.80 -19.14
CA VAL A 422 21.48 -5.18 -18.89
C VAL A 422 20.88 -5.36 -17.50
N TYR A 423 19.64 -5.79 -17.46
CA TYR A 423 18.97 -6.21 -16.24
C TYR A 423 18.94 -7.74 -16.12
N LEU A 424 19.53 -8.28 -15.04
CA LEU A 424 19.39 -9.68 -14.66
C LEU A 424 18.50 -9.79 -13.43
N PHE A 425 17.53 -10.69 -13.51
CA PHE A 425 16.66 -10.99 -12.37
C PHE A 425 17.42 -11.72 -11.27
N CYS A 426 16.97 -11.51 -10.03
CA CYS A 426 17.48 -12.23 -8.88
C CYS A 426 17.13 -13.72 -9.03
N GLY A 427 18.13 -14.55 -9.23
CA GLY A 427 17.97 -15.97 -9.53
C GLY A 427 19.28 -16.59 -10.04
N THR A 428 19.19 -17.75 -10.67
CA THR A 428 20.34 -18.47 -11.26
C THR A 428 20.66 -17.97 -12.67
N VAL A 429 21.83 -18.31 -13.19
CA VAL A 429 22.20 -18.06 -14.60
C VAL A 429 21.21 -18.77 -15.53
N ARG A 430 20.85 -20.01 -15.22
CA ARG A 430 19.86 -20.80 -15.96
C ARG A 430 18.52 -20.08 -16.07
N GLU A 431 17.95 -19.65 -14.94
CA GLU A 431 16.67 -18.93 -14.92
C GLU A 431 16.72 -17.63 -15.70
N ASN A 432 17.83 -16.92 -15.66
CA ASN A 432 18.02 -15.69 -16.42
C ASN A 432 18.10 -15.92 -17.93
N ILE A 433 18.72 -17.00 -18.40
CA ILE A 433 18.75 -17.35 -19.84
C ILE A 433 17.37 -17.88 -20.25
N ALA A 434 16.78 -18.80 -19.49
CA ALA A 434 15.46 -19.38 -19.76
C ALA A 434 14.33 -18.36 -19.75
N TYR A 435 14.55 -17.16 -19.21
CA TYR A 435 13.53 -16.09 -19.22
C TYR A 435 13.06 -15.72 -20.63
N GLY A 436 13.93 -15.87 -21.66
CA GLY A 436 13.56 -15.68 -23.07
C GLY A 436 12.66 -16.77 -23.65
N LYS A 437 12.69 -17.97 -23.05
CA LYS A 437 11.84 -19.13 -23.37
C LYS A 437 11.65 -19.96 -22.10
N PRO A 438 10.56 -19.75 -21.32
CA PRO A 438 10.38 -20.38 -20.01
C PRO A 438 10.43 -21.92 -20.02
N ASP A 439 10.00 -22.56 -21.11
CA ASP A 439 10.01 -24.01 -21.30
C ASP A 439 11.27 -24.54 -21.99
N ALA A 440 12.34 -23.73 -22.05
CA ALA A 440 13.60 -24.12 -22.68
C ALA A 440 14.23 -25.33 -21.98
N THR A 441 14.62 -26.32 -22.75
CA THR A 441 15.42 -27.45 -22.27
C THR A 441 16.84 -27.01 -21.90
N MET A 442 17.52 -27.80 -21.09
CA MET A 442 18.91 -27.49 -20.72
C MET A 442 19.83 -27.44 -21.93
N ASP A 443 19.58 -28.27 -22.94
CA ASP A 443 20.35 -28.28 -24.18
C ASP A 443 20.16 -26.99 -24.98
N GLU A 444 18.94 -26.46 -25.05
CA GLU A 444 18.65 -25.18 -25.70
C GLU A 444 19.32 -24.00 -24.96
N ILE A 445 19.32 -24.04 -23.63
CA ILE A 445 20.00 -23.04 -22.79
C ILE A 445 21.52 -23.08 -23.03
N ILE A 446 22.10 -24.28 -23.07
CA ILE A 446 23.53 -24.48 -23.37
C ILE A 446 23.89 -23.99 -24.76
N ASP A 447 23.05 -24.29 -25.76
CA ASP A 447 23.28 -23.84 -27.13
C ASP A 447 23.23 -22.30 -27.23
N ALA A 448 22.23 -21.67 -26.63
CA ALA A 448 22.15 -20.21 -26.54
C ALA A 448 23.38 -19.61 -25.83
N ALA A 449 23.82 -20.21 -24.73
CA ALA A 449 25.01 -19.77 -24.02
C ALA A 449 26.32 -19.92 -24.84
N LYS A 450 26.41 -20.96 -25.64
CA LYS A 450 27.53 -21.13 -26.59
C LYS A 450 27.51 -20.06 -27.68
N LYS A 451 26.34 -19.81 -28.29
CA LYS A 451 26.16 -18.76 -29.30
C LYS A 451 26.49 -17.35 -28.72
N ALA A 452 26.22 -17.13 -27.44
CA ALA A 452 26.55 -15.88 -26.75
C ALA A 452 27.96 -15.84 -26.14
N ASN A 453 28.77 -16.87 -26.39
CA ASN A 453 30.16 -16.99 -25.88
C ASN A 453 30.28 -16.82 -24.35
N ILE A 454 29.35 -17.41 -23.56
CA ILE A 454 29.38 -17.40 -22.10
C ILE A 454 29.42 -18.79 -21.47
N HIS A 455 29.23 -19.86 -22.28
CA HIS A 455 29.12 -21.24 -21.79
C HIS A 455 30.36 -21.68 -20.97
N ASP A 456 31.55 -21.45 -21.48
CA ASP A 456 32.79 -21.91 -20.82
C ASP A 456 32.98 -21.19 -19.47
N PHE A 457 32.71 -19.90 -19.43
CA PHE A 457 32.71 -19.15 -18.16
C PHE A 457 31.69 -19.71 -17.16
N ILE A 458 30.45 -20.04 -17.61
CA ILE A 458 29.43 -20.60 -16.71
C ILE A 458 29.91 -21.94 -16.14
N LYS A 459 30.59 -22.77 -16.89
CA LYS A 459 31.13 -24.06 -16.42
C LYS A 459 32.20 -23.92 -15.34
N GLU A 460 32.92 -22.80 -15.31
CA GLU A 460 33.93 -22.48 -14.31
C GLU A 460 33.34 -21.96 -12.99
N LEU A 461 32.06 -21.59 -13.00
CA LEU A 461 31.36 -21.17 -11.79
C LEU A 461 31.14 -22.36 -10.82
N PRO A 462 31.13 -22.13 -9.50
CA PRO A 462 31.00 -23.21 -8.52
C PRO A 462 29.81 -24.13 -8.73
N ASP A 463 28.66 -23.58 -9.11
CA ASP A 463 27.42 -24.30 -9.33
C ASP A 463 27.02 -24.30 -10.84
N GLY A 464 27.91 -23.93 -11.74
CA GLY A 464 27.66 -23.86 -13.18
C GLY A 464 26.42 -22.99 -13.51
N TYR A 465 25.48 -23.54 -14.26
CA TYR A 465 24.22 -22.85 -14.63
C TYR A 465 23.31 -22.56 -13.46
N ASP A 466 23.42 -23.27 -12.34
CA ASP A 466 22.63 -23.04 -11.12
C ASP A 466 23.28 -22.00 -10.20
N THR A 467 24.39 -21.39 -10.61
CA THR A 467 25.03 -20.30 -9.87
C THR A 467 24.10 -19.10 -9.76
N PHE A 468 23.90 -18.63 -8.54
CA PHE A 468 23.06 -17.48 -8.21
C PHE A 468 23.76 -16.15 -8.57
N VAL A 469 23.12 -15.31 -9.39
CA VAL A 469 23.73 -14.08 -9.94
C VAL A 469 23.61 -12.85 -9.01
N GLY A 470 22.76 -12.92 -7.98
CA GLY A 470 22.48 -11.80 -7.08
C GLY A 470 21.54 -10.76 -7.66
N GLU A 471 21.25 -9.73 -6.88
CA GLU A 471 20.41 -8.61 -7.33
C GLU A 471 21.09 -7.87 -8.48
N ARG A 472 20.35 -7.69 -9.60
CA ARG A 472 20.86 -7.08 -10.85
C ARG A 472 22.18 -7.69 -11.36
N GLY A 473 22.42 -8.96 -11.04
CA GLY A 473 23.64 -9.65 -11.46
C GLY A 473 24.93 -9.11 -10.84
N THR A 474 24.90 -8.64 -9.61
CA THR A 474 26.08 -8.03 -8.92
C THR A 474 27.29 -8.93 -8.82
N ARG A 475 27.11 -10.25 -8.99
CA ARG A 475 28.21 -11.24 -8.97
C ARG A 475 28.89 -11.46 -10.33
N LEU A 476 28.38 -10.83 -11.38
CA LEU A 476 28.93 -10.92 -12.73
C LEU A 476 29.55 -9.59 -13.16
N SER A 477 30.62 -9.65 -13.96
CA SER A 477 31.16 -8.45 -14.60
C SER A 477 30.21 -7.88 -15.65
N GLY A 478 30.38 -6.63 -16.08
CA GLY A 478 29.58 -6.00 -17.11
C GLY A 478 29.48 -6.84 -18.39
N GLY A 479 30.62 -7.31 -18.92
CA GLY A 479 30.65 -8.16 -20.10
C GLY A 479 30.00 -9.54 -19.91
N GLN A 480 30.08 -10.12 -18.70
CA GLN A 480 29.40 -11.39 -18.39
C GLN A 480 27.88 -11.21 -18.35
N LYS A 481 27.40 -10.10 -17.76
CA LYS A 481 25.96 -9.74 -17.79
C LYS A 481 25.46 -9.57 -19.23
N GLN A 482 26.23 -8.83 -20.03
CA GLN A 482 25.89 -8.60 -21.44
C GLN A 482 25.77 -9.90 -22.22
N ARG A 483 26.75 -10.82 -22.09
CA ARG A 483 26.69 -12.14 -22.74
C ARG A 483 25.52 -13.00 -22.22
N CYS A 484 25.19 -12.91 -20.92
CA CYS A 484 24.02 -13.60 -20.37
C CYS A 484 22.72 -13.07 -20.99
N ALA A 485 22.60 -11.73 -21.17
CA ALA A 485 21.45 -11.12 -21.86
C ALA A 485 21.40 -11.51 -23.35
N CYS A 486 22.54 -11.63 -24.02
CA CYS A 486 22.59 -12.15 -25.38
C CYS A 486 22.08 -13.61 -25.44
N ALA A 487 22.50 -14.48 -24.52
CA ALA A 487 21.98 -15.84 -24.42
C ALA A 487 20.45 -15.87 -24.19
N ARG A 488 19.94 -15.01 -23.32
CA ARG A 488 18.49 -14.80 -23.08
C ARG A 488 17.76 -14.42 -24.37
N ALA A 489 18.32 -13.50 -25.13
CA ALA A 489 17.72 -13.06 -26.40
C ALA A 489 17.73 -14.15 -27.47
N LEU A 490 18.70 -15.08 -27.45
CA LEU A 490 18.90 -16.11 -28.43
C LEU A 490 18.18 -17.44 -28.14
N VAL A 491 17.82 -17.72 -26.89
CA VAL A 491 17.26 -19.02 -26.47
C VAL A 491 15.92 -19.35 -27.14
N ASN A 492 15.14 -18.32 -27.50
CA ASN A 492 13.88 -18.49 -28.24
C ASN A 492 14.03 -18.56 -29.74
N GLU A 493 15.28 -18.61 -30.28
CA GLU A 493 15.59 -18.61 -31.69
C GLU A 493 14.83 -17.52 -32.50
N PRO A 494 14.91 -16.25 -32.10
CA PRO A 494 14.15 -15.17 -32.69
C PRO A 494 14.52 -14.98 -34.16
N ARG A 495 13.56 -14.55 -34.98
CA ARG A 495 13.80 -14.23 -36.41
C ARG A 495 14.43 -12.85 -36.59
N LEU A 496 14.26 -11.97 -35.63
CA LEU A 496 14.85 -10.64 -35.61
C LEU A 496 15.63 -10.47 -34.30
N LEU A 497 16.86 -9.97 -34.39
CA LEU A 497 17.70 -9.67 -33.23
C LEU A 497 17.99 -8.16 -33.21
N LEU A 498 17.57 -7.51 -32.15
CA LEU A 498 17.87 -6.11 -31.87
C LEU A 498 18.94 -6.06 -30.78
N ALA A 499 20.01 -5.32 -31.02
CA ALA A 499 21.06 -5.14 -30.02
C ALA A 499 21.44 -3.66 -29.92
N ASP A 500 21.21 -3.07 -28.75
CA ASP A 500 21.57 -1.70 -28.45
C ASP A 500 22.91 -1.70 -27.71
N GLU A 501 23.97 -1.23 -28.36
CA GLU A 501 25.37 -1.23 -27.85
C GLU A 501 25.84 -2.58 -27.28
N PRO A 502 25.71 -3.72 -28.02
CA PRO A 502 25.94 -5.06 -27.45
C PRO A 502 27.37 -5.29 -26.98
N THR A 503 28.31 -4.45 -27.37
CA THR A 503 29.75 -4.56 -27.06
C THR A 503 30.24 -3.48 -26.09
N GLY A 504 29.38 -2.58 -25.64
CA GLY A 504 29.76 -1.44 -24.78
C GLY A 504 30.34 -1.83 -23.41
N ALA A 505 30.17 -3.09 -22.99
CA ALA A 505 30.69 -3.64 -21.73
C ALA A 505 31.67 -4.83 -21.93
N LEU A 506 32.09 -5.12 -23.18
CA LEU A 506 33.02 -6.22 -23.52
C LEU A 506 34.48 -5.78 -23.46
#